data_3e2b6ac25a312c1b0d323238fd4a3c54
#
_entry.id   3e2b6ac25a312c1b0d323238fd4a3c54
#
_cell.length_a   1.000
_cell.length_b   1.000
_cell.length_c   1.000
_cell.angle_alpha   90.00
_cell.angle_beta   90.00
_cell.angle_gamma   90.00
#
_symmetry.space_group_name_H-M   'P 1'
#
loop_
_entity.id
_entity.type
_entity.pdbx_description
1 polymer ?
#
loop_
_entity_poly.entity_id
_entity_poly.type
_entity_poly.pdbx_seq_one_letter_code
_entity_poly.pdbx_strand_id
1 'polypeptide(L)'
;MEVRIDSSVKEKVESVRLGCLVYDVKVKEKNEELWGKLENEIFPQLVSVIEEKGINGVENISSSKKAYKSLGKDPNRYRVSSEALYRRIKQGKGLYQINTVVDTNNLISLETGFSAGSYDLKNVKGNIVLRKGAEGETYKGIGKDDINIENLPVLADSEGAFGSPTSDSTKAMVTLNSEKILTLIYCFSKDENLEKILNKSKEYLEKYAGAKNIETFTVE
;
A
#
# COMPACT_ATOMS: atom_id res chain seq x y z
N MET A 1 -17.66 -9.95 -1.50
CA MET A 1 -17.07 -8.62 -1.17
C MET A 1 -16.71 -7.96 -2.48
N GLU A 2 -17.20 -6.78 -2.71
CA GLU A 2 -16.92 -5.96 -3.89
C GLU A 2 -15.96 -4.84 -3.49
N VAL A 3 -15.02 -4.48 -4.39
CA VAL A 3 -14.15 -3.30 -4.25
C VAL A 3 -14.46 -2.35 -5.39
N ARG A 4 -14.69 -1.07 -5.10
CA ARG A 4 -15.00 -0.06 -6.12
C ARG A 4 -14.29 1.26 -5.85
N ILE A 5 -14.18 2.08 -6.89
CA ILE A 5 -13.67 3.45 -6.80
C ILE A 5 -14.85 4.42 -6.91
N ASP A 6 -14.94 5.33 -5.95
CA ASP A 6 -15.99 6.35 -5.91
C ASP A 6 -15.69 7.51 -6.85
N SER A 7 -16.74 8.16 -7.36
CA SER A 7 -16.63 9.34 -8.24
C SER A 7 -15.82 10.48 -7.62
N SER A 8 -15.86 10.63 -6.29
CA SER A 8 -15.08 11.65 -5.57
C SER A 8 -13.56 11.54 -5.77
N VAL A 9 -13.07 10.34 -6.11
CA VAL A 9 -11.67 10.12 -6.50
C VAL A 9 -11.52 10.08 -8.01
N LYS A 10 -12.37 9.31 -8.71
CA LYS A 10 -12.24 9.04 -10.15
C LYS A 10 -12.33 10.31 -11.00
N GLU A 11 -13.21 11.25 -10.65
CA GLU A 11 -13.35 12.54 -11.35
C GLU A 11 -12.12 13.47 -11.21
N LYS A 12 -11.33 13.30 -10.15
CA LYS A 12 -10.12 14.11 -9.90
C LYS A 12 -8.84 13.42 -10.34
N VAL A 13 -8.86 12.09 -10.43
CA VAL A 13 -7.72 11.23 -10.75
C VAL A 13 -8.19 10.13 -11.70
N GLU A 14 -8.38 10.48 -12.98
CA GLU A 14 -8.89 9.55 -14.03
C GLU A 14 -8.05 8.28 -14.17
N SER A 15 -6.74 8.36 -13.87
CA SER A 15 -5.82 7.21 -13.98
C SER A 15 -5.86 6.29 -12.77
N VAL A 16 -6.72 6.54 -11.78
CA VAL A 16 -6.77 5.72 -10.56
C VAL A 16 -7.23 4.31 -10.88
N ARG A 17 -6.44 3.34 -10.45
CA ARG A 17 -6.74 1.91 -10.50
C ARG A 17 -6.29 1.26 -9.20
N LEU A 18 -6.93 0.17 -8.84
CA LEU A 18 -6.50 -0.64 -7.70
C LEU A 18 -6.13 -2.04 -8.18
N GLY A 19 -4.97 -2.50 -7.75
CA GLY A 19 -4.58 -3.91 -7.87
C GLY A 19 -4.92 -4.63 -6.58
N CYS A 20 -5.71 -5.68 -6.63
CA CYS A 20 -6.21 -6.39 -5.46
C CYS A 20 -5.74 -7.85 -5.47
N LEU A 21 -5.28 -8.34 -4.32
CA LEU A 21 -4.93 -9.75 -4.08
C LEU A 21 -5.64 -10.20 -2.80
N VAL A 22 -6.54 -11.16 -2.92
CA VAL A 22 -7.24 -11.78 -1.78
C VAL A 22 -6.69 -13.18 -1.59
N TYR A 23 -6.30 -13.54 -0.37
CA TYR A 23 -5.64 -14.81 -0.11
C TYR A 23 -5.80 -15.28 1.33
N ASP A 24 -5.59 -16.60 1.50
CA ASP A 24 -5.48 -17.24 2.80
C ASP A 24 -4.01 -17.28 3.22
N VAL A 25 -3.72 -17.07 4.51
CA VAL A 25 -2.35 -17.05 5.03
C VAL A 25 -2.28 -17.46 6.49
N LYS A 26 -1.17 -18.05 6.90
CA LYS A 26 -0.76 -18.15 8.29
C LYS A 26 0.39 -17.16 8.51
N VAL A 27 0.07 -16.01 9.07
CA VAL A 27 1.04 -14.93 9.31
C VAL A 27 2.12 -15.40 10.29
N LYS A 28 3.38 -15.11 9.96
CA LYS A 28 4.54 -15.41 10.82
C LYS A 28 5.25 -14.11 11.18
N GLU A 29 6.03 -14.12 12.24
CA GLU A 29 6.80 -12.96 12.69
C GLU A 29 7.85 -12.53 11.66
N LYS A 30 8.54 -13.48 11.01
CA LYS A 30 9.65 -13.21 10.10
C LYS A 30 9.78 -14.24 8.99
N ASN A 31 10.37 -13.82 7.87
CA ASN A 31 10.91 -14.68 6.83
C ASN A 31 12.36 -14.25 6.54
N GLU A 32 13.33 -15.10 6.89
CA GLU A 32 14.77 -14.80 6.75
C GLU A 32 15.19 -14.62 5.29
N GLU A 33 14.61 -15.39 4.35
CA GLU A 33 14.92 -15.28 2.92
C GLU A 33 14.45 -13.92 2.37
N LEU A 34 13.27 -13.44 2.77
CA LEU A 34 12.77 -12.12 2.41
C LEU A 34 13.72 -11.04 2.91
N TRP A 35 14.13 -11.12 4.16
CA TRP A 35 15.02 -10.11 4.74
C TRP A 35 16.40 -10.14 4.11
N GLY A 36 16.94 -11.32 3.81
CA GLY A 36 18.19 -11.47 3.04
C GLY A 36 18.07 -10.79 1.66
N LYS A 37 16.95 -10.97 0.95
CA LYS A 37 16.69 -10.27 -0.32
C LYS A 37 16.60 -8.76 -0.16
N LEU A 38 15.86 -8.28 0.84
CA LEU A 38 15.73 -6.84 1.12
C LEU A 38 17.08 -6.18 1.36
N GLU A 39 17.88 -6.75 2.26
CA GLU A 39 19.13 -6.16 2.73
C GLU A 39 20.27 -6.27 1.69
N ASN A 40 20.38 -7.40 0.99
CA ASN A 40 21.51 -7.67 0.10
C ASN A 40 21.24 -7.28 -1.37
N GLU A 41 19.98 -7.18 -1.79
CA GLU A 41 19.63 -6.89 -3.18
C GLU A 41 18.85 -5.56 -3.30
N ILE A 42 17.68 -5.47 -2.63
CA ILE A 42 16.73 -4.37 -2.85
C ILE A 42 17.24 -3.05 -2.31
N PHE A 43 17.73 -2.98 -1.08
CA PHE A 43 18.21 -1.72 -0.49
C PHE A 43 19.38 -1.13 -1.27
N PRO A 44 20.43 -1.88 -1.65
CA PRO A 44 21.52 -1.33 -2.48
C PRO A 44 21.04 -0.83 -3.85
N GLN A 45 20.16 -1.58 -4.52
CA GLN A 45 19.58 -1.15 -5.81
C GLN A 45 18.80 0.15 -5.67
N LEU A 46 17.98 0.29 -4.62
CA LEU A 46 17.22 1.52 -4.39
C LEU A 46 18.10 2.72 -4.06
N VAL A 47 19.18 2.54 -3.32
CA VAL A 47 20.13 3.62 -3.08
C VAL A 47 20.67 4.14 -4.40
N SER A 48 21.11 3.26 -5.32
CA SER A 48 21.60 3.63 -6.65
C SER A 48 20.52 4.37 -7.48
N VAL A 49 19.29 3.88 -7.48
CA VAL A 49 18.15 4.54 -8.17
C VAL A 49 17.89 5.94 -7.61
N ILE A 50 17.96 6.08 -6.28
CA ILE A 50 17.70 7.35 -5.60
C ILE A 50 18.85 8.35 -5.86
N GLU A 51 20.08 7.89 -5.93
CA GLU A 51 21.25 8.72 -6.26
C GLU A 51 21.19 9.23 -7.70
N GLU A 52 20.77 8.38 -8.65
CA GLU A 52 20.67 8.72 -10.08
C GLU A 52 19.57 9.74 -10.37
N LYS A 53 18.33 9.48 -9.92
CA LYS A 53 17.16 10.28 -10.33
C LYS A 53 16.37 10.92 -9.18
N GLY A 54 16.79 10.70 -7.95
CA GLY A 54 16.07 11.16 -6.76
C GLY A 54 14.76 10.41 -6.52
N ILE A 55 14.19 10.53 -5.33
CA ILE A 55 12.92 9.89 -4.98
C ILE A 55 11.76 10.41 -5.84
N ASN A 56 11.75 11.70 -6.16
CA ASN A 56 10.73 12.30 -7.02
C ASN A 56 10.87 11.89 -8.50
N GLY A 57 12.00 11.34 -8.92
CA GLY A 57 12.21 10.75 -10.23
C GLY A 57 11.62 9.34 -10.37
N VAL A 58 11.14 8.73 -9.29
CA VAL A 58 10.39 7.47 -9.32
C VAL A 58 8.96 7.78 -9.75
N GLU A 59 8.58 7.37 -10.98
CA GLU A 59 7.32 7.79 -11.61
C GLU A 59 6.09 7.47 -10.75
N ASN A 60 6.04 6.29 -10.14
CA ASN A 60 4.88 5.87 -9.36
C ASN A 60 4.73 6.61 -8.02
N ILE A 61 5.84 7.08 -7.43
CA ILE A 61 5.81 8.02 -6.30
C ILE A 61 5.34 9.40 -6.78
N SER A 62 5.86 9.86 -7.90
CA SER A 62 5.49 11.15 -8.49
C SER A 62 4.02 11.22 -8.88
N SER A 63 3.48 10.17 -9.53
CA SER A 63 2.06 10.07 -9.90
C SER A 63 1.15 10.07 -8.66
N SER A 64 1.54 9.36 -7.60
CA SER A 64 0.81 9.36 -6.33
C SER A 64 0.76 10.75 -5.69
N LYS A 65 1.87 11.51 -5.75
CA LYS A 65 1.92 12.90 -5.25
C LYS A 65 1.05 13.84 -6.09
N LYS A 66 0.99 13.64 -7.41
CA LYS A 66 0.09 14.40 -8.30
C LYS A 66 -1.38 14.11 -7.94
N ALA A 67 -1.74 12.84 -7.73
CA ALA A 67 -3.07 12.43 -7.32
C ALA A 67 -3.50 13.10 -5.99
N TYR A 68 -2.60 13.15 -5.00
CA TYR A 68 -2.89 13.85 -3.73
C TYR A 68 -3.20 15.33 -3.95
N LYS A 69 -2.39 16.02 -4.77
CA LYS A 69 -2.64 17.44 -5.10
C LYS A 69 -4.00 17.62 -5.79
N SER A 70 -4.36 16.75 -6.72
CA SER A 70 -5.66 16.81 -7.42
C SER A 70 -6.84 16.62 -6.47
N LEU A 71 -6.66 15.83 -5.40
CA LEU A 71 -7.66 15.63 -4.35
C LEU A 71 -7.70 16.78 -3.32
N GLY A 72 -6.71 17.69 -3.33
CA GLY A 72 -6.60 18.79 -2.38
C GLY A 72 -5.75 18.48 -1.14
N LYS A 73 -4.94 17.40 -1.18
CA LYS A 73 -4.02 17.04 -0.07
C LYS A 73 -2.59 17.45 -0.38
N ASP A 74 -1.89 18.04 0.58
CA ASP A 74 -0.47 18.36 0.44
C ASP A 74 0.40 17.09 0.60
N PRO A 75 1.05 16.60 -0.48
CA PRO A 75 1.87 15.38 -0.43
C PRO A 75 3.20 15.56 0.31
N ASN A 76 3.62 16.77 0.62
CA ASN A 76 4.84 17.02 1.39
C ASN A 76 4.57 16.83 2.89
N ARG A 77 3.38 17.20 3.34
CA ARG A 77 2.92 17.00 4.72
C ARG A 77 2.39 15.57 4.93
N TYR A 78 1.64 15.03 3.95
CA TYR A 78 1.06 13.69 3.98
C TYR A 78 1.72 12.82 2.92
N ARG A 79 2.85 12.22 3.25
CA ARG A 79 3.62 11.40 2.30
C ARG A 79 2.92 10.08 2.03
N VAL A 80 3.04 9.63 0.79
CA VAL A 80 2.68 8.24 0.44
C VAL A 80 3.67 7.27 1.11
N SER A 81 3.19 6.11 1.53
CA SER A 81 3.98 5.13 2.29
C SER A 81 5.21 4.65 1.52
N SER A 82 5.11 4.44 0.21
CA SER A 82 6.26 4.09 -0.63
C SER A 82 7.36 5.16 -0.57
N GLU A 83 7.03 6.46 -0.65
CA GLU A 83 8.03 7.52 -0.47
C GLU A 83 8.69 7.48 0.91
N ALA A 84 7.90 7.16 1.95
CA ALA A 84 8.45 7.06 3.30
C ALA A 84 9.45 5.89 3.43
N LEU A 85 9.17 4.74 2.81
CA LEU A 85 10.09 3.60 2.75
C LEU A 85 11.39 3.98 2.00
N TYR A 86 11.29 4.59 0.82
CA TYR A 86 12.46 5.05 0.04
C TYR A 86 13.34 6.02 0.83
N ARG A 87 12.73 6.97 1.58
CA ARG A 87 13.48 7.91 2.43
C ARG A 87 14.22 7.22 3.56
N ARG A 88 13.63 6.18 4.17
CA ARG A 88 14.31 5.40 5.21
C ARG A 88 15.53 4.68 4.66
N ILE A 89 15.40 4.04 3.48
CA ILE A 89 16.52 3.36 2.82
C ILE A 89 17.62 4.35 2.48
N LYS A 90 17.28 5.50 1.87
CA LYS A 90 18.25 6.57 1.58
C LYS A 90 19.03 7.05 2.83
N GLN A 91 18.38 7.04 3.99
CA GLN A 91 18.99 7.46 5.26
C GLN A 91 19.79 6.32 5.95
N GLY A 92 19.91 5.16 5.34
CA GLY A 92 20.58 3.99 5.94
C GLY A 92 19.83 3.41 7.15
N LYS A 93 18.56 3.75 7.36
CA LYS A 93 17.77 3.31 8.52
C LYS A 93 17.12 1.93 8.34
N GLY A 94 17.19 1.36 7.15
CA GLY A 94 16.48 0.12 6.82
C GLY A 94 14.97 0.20 7.05
N LEU A 95 14.32 -0.93 7.16
CA LEU A 95 12.89 -1.04 7.49
C LEU A 95 12.70 -1.62 8.90
N TYR A 96 11.50 -1.45 9.45
CA TYR A 96 11.07 -2.22 10.60
C TYR A 96 10.61 -3.59 10.14
N GLN A 97 10.98 -4.63 10.85
CA GLN A 97 10.46 -5.98 10.71
C GLN A 97 9.13 -6.06 11.48
N ILE A 98 8.06 -6.41 10.79
CA ILE A 98 6.70 -6.40 11.36
C ILE A 98 6.13 -7.82 11.39
N ASN A 99 5.87 -8.39 10.23
CA ASN A 99 5.42 -9.76 10.01
C ASN A 99 5.54 -10.10 8.52
N THR A 100 5.43 -11.39 8.17
CA THR A 100 5.66 -11.85 6.79
C THR A 100 4.76 -11.20 5.75
N VAL A 101 3.53 -10.82 6.08
CA VAL A 101 2.60 -10.14 5.15
C VAL A 101 3.02 -8.69 4.94
N VAL A 102 3.23 -7.94 6.02
CA VAL A 102 3.60 -6.51 5.96
C VAL A 102 4.98 -6.33 5.33
N ASP A 103 5.93 -7.20 5.65
CA ASP A 103 7.29 -7.14 5.09
C ASP A 103 7.28 -7.45 3.57
N THR A 104 6.45 -8.42 3.13
CA THR A 104 6.24 -8.68 1.68
C THR A 104 5.55 -7.49 1.00
N ASN A 105 4.57 -6.88 1.64
CA ASN A 105 3.92 -5.65 1.17
C ASN A 105 4.92 -4.48 1.00
N ASN A 106 5.86 -4.35 1.94
CA ASN A 106 6.95 -3.38 1.82
C ASN A 106 7.87 -3.69 0.64
N LEU A 107 8.23 -4.96 0.39
CA LEU A 107 8.99 -5.38 -0.80
C LEU A 107 8.27 -4.95 -2.10
N ILE A 108 6.95 -5.22 -2.20
CA ILE A 108 6.14 -4.81 -3.35
C ILE A 108 6.22 -3.29 -3.55
N SER A 109 6.05 -2.52 -2.48
CA SER A 109 6.12 -1.06 -2.53
C SER A 109 7.51 -0.53 -2.92
N LEU A 110 8.58 -1.18 -2.48
CA LEU A 110 9.95 -0.80 -2.83
C LEU A 110 10.28 -1.09 -4.29
N GLU A 111 9.85 -2.23 -4.84
CA GLU A 111 10.13 -2.57 -6.24
C GLU A 111 9.28 -1.78 -7.23
N THR A 112 8.05 -1.44 -6.86
CA THR A 112 7.10 -0.79 -7.78
C THR A 112 7.04 0.73 -7.64
N GLY A 113 7.41 1.26 -6.47
CA GLY A 113 7.18 2.66 -6.12
C GLY A 113 5.72 2.98 -5.77
N PHE A 114 4.79 2.04 -5.94
CA PHE A 114 3.41 2.20 -5.46
C PHE A 114 3.28 1.96 -3.97
N SER A 115 2.37 2.66 -3.34
CA SER A 115 1.94 2.30 -1.99
C SER A 115 1.06 1.05 -2.06
N ALA A 116 1.33 0.08 -1.19
CA ALA A 116 0.51 -1.08 -0.99
C ALA A 116 0.08 -1.15 0.48
N GLY A 117 -1.13 -1.62 0.74
CA GLY A 117 -1.68 -1.86 2.08
C GLY A 117 -2.23 -3.28 2.18
N SER A 118 -2.12 -3.90 3.36
CA SER A 118 -2.65 -5.23 3.63
C SER A 118 -3.63 -5.17 4.80
N TYR A 119 -4.80 -5.79 4.62
CA TYR A 119 -5.94 -5.65 5.52
C TYR A 119 -6.51 -7.01 5.90
N ASP A 120 -6.74 -7.23 7.19
CA ASP A 120 -7.42 -8.41 7.72
C ASP A 120 -8.91 -8.33 7.40
N LEU A 121 -9.37 -9.20 6.48
CA LEU A 121 -10.75 -9.21 6.02
C LEU A 121 -11.77 -9.60 7.10
N LYS A 122 -11.35 -10.20 8.21
CA LYS A 122 -12.21 -10.45 9.38
C LYS A 122 -12.77 -9.15 9.97
N ASN A 123 -11.98 -8.07 9.86
CA ASN A 123 -12.29 -6.76 10.43
C ASN A 123 -12.87 -5.77 9.40
N VAL A 124 -13.10 -6.19 8.16
CA VAL A 124 -13.74 -5.39 7.10
C VAL A 124 -15.20 -5.79 6.98
N LYS A 125 -16.11 -4.81 6.93
CA LYS A 125 -17.58 -5.04 6.94
C LYS A 125 -18.23 -4.62 5.62
N GLY A 126 -18.69 -5.62 4.88
CA GLY A 126 -19.40 -5.42 3.61
C GLY A 126 -18.46 -5.12 2.43
N ASN A 127 -18.89 -4.22 1.55
CA ASN A 127 -18.11 -3.81 0.37
C ASN A 127 -17.09 -2.73 0.72
N ILE A 128 -16.01 -2.66 -0.07
CA ILE A 128 -14.92 -1.69 0.09
C ILE A 128 -15.06 -0.61 -0.97
N VAL A 129 -14.91 0.64 -0.59
CA VAL A 129 -14.87 1.76 -1.50
C VAL A 129 -13.60 2.59 -1.31
N LEU A 130 -12.89 2.88 -2.40
CA LEU A 130 -11.89 3.94 -2.41
C LEU A 130 -12.62 5.26 -2.64
N ARG A 131 -12.64 6.13 -1.65
CA ARG A 131 -13.28 7.45 -1.70
C ARG A 131 -12.35 8.55 -1.21
N LYS A 132 -12.71 9.77 -1.47
CA LYS A 132 -12.05 10.93 -0.84
C LYS A 132 -12.46 11.02 0.63
N GLY A 133 -11.50 11.24 1.52
CA GLY A 133 -11.77 11.50 2.94
C GLY A 133 -12.57 12.79 3.13
N ALA A 134 -13.60 12.73 3.95
CA ALA A 134 -14.50 13.85 4.23
C ALA A 134 -13.80 14.95 5.05
N GLU A 135 -14.41 16.12 5.09
CA GLU A 135 -13.94 17.26 5.91
C GLU A 135 -13.87 16.87 7.39
N GLY A 136 -12.74 17.15 8.03
CA GLY A 136 -12.49 16.83 9.43
C GLY A 136 -12.37 15.34 9.76
N GLU A 137 -12.46 14.45 8.76
CA GLU A 137 -12.42 13.01 9.00
C GLU A 137 -11.05 12.56 9.50
N THR A 138 -11.06 11.71 10.53
CA THR A 138 -9.86 11.12 11.13
C THR A 138 -10.04 9.63 11.35
N TYR A 139 -8.94 8.92 11.52
CA TYR A 139 -8.93 7.58 12.12
C TYR A 139 -7.65 7.35 12.94
N LYS A 140 -7.71 6.40 13.88
CA LYS A 140 -6.55 5.99 14.67
C LYS A 140 -5.56 5.24 13.79
N GLY A 141 -4.36 5.78 13.60
CA GLY A 141 -3.30 5.18 12.80
C GLY A 141 -2.54 4.07 13.53
N ILE A 142 -1.94 3.14 12.77
CA ILE A 142 -1.07 2.10 13.33
C ILE A 142 0.20 2.76 13.89
N GLY A 143 0.43 2.60 15.20
CA GLY A 143 1.59 3.18 15.90
C GLY A 143 1.62 4.71 15.90
N LYS A 144 0.48 5.35 15.73
CA LYS A 144 0.30 6.81 15.69
C LYS A 144 -0.97 7.20 16.43
N ASP A 145 -1.09 8.51 16.72
CA ASP A 145 -2.33 9.13 17.14
C ASP A 145 -3.33 9.23 15.97
N ASP A 146 -4.42 9.97 16.16
CA ASP A 146 -5.41 10.21 15.14
C ASP A 146 -4.79 10.89 13.91
N ILE A 147 -5.05 10.31 12.75
CA ILE A 147 -4.58 10.80 11.46
C ILE A 147 -5.72 11.55 10.79
N ASN A 148 -5.49 12.82 10.43
CA ASN A 148 -6.41 13.56 9.57
C ASN A 148 -6.35 13.00 8.16
N ILE A 149 -7.45 12.35 7.73
CA ILE A 149 -7.60 11.73 6.42
C ILE A 149 -8.43 12.55 5.44
N GLU A 150 -8.88 13.73 5.84
CA GLU A 150 -9.55 14.68 4.94
C GLU A 150 -8.76 14.86 3.65
N ASN A 151 -9.44 14.78 2.51
CA ASN A 151 -8.87 14.88 1.17
C ASN A 151 -7.85 13.78 0.78
N LEU A 152 -7.58 12.78 1.60
CA LEU A 152 -6.83 11.61 1.18
C LEU A 152 -7.72 10.64 0.38
N PRO A 153 -7.17 9.87 -0.57
CA PRO A 153 -7.86 8.69 -1.06
C PRO A 153 -7.85 7.63 0.04
N VAL A 154 -9.02 7.25 0.53
CA VAL A 154 -9.16 6.31 1.65
C VAL A 154 -10.01 5.11 1.27
N LEU A 155 -9.61 3.93 1.72
CA LEU A 155 -10.45 2.74 1.72
C LEU A 155 -11.41 2.82 2.89
N ALA A 156 -12.68 2.63 2.60
CA ALA A 156 -13.73 2.60 3.59
C ALA A 156 -14.66 1.40 3.36
N ASP A 157 -15.23 0.91 4.43
CA ASP A 157 -16.30 -0.09 4.44
C ASP A 157 -17.59 0.51 5.01
N SER A 158 -18.58 -0.31 5.41
CA SER A 158 -19.83 0.17 5.98
C SER A 158 -19.69 0.86 7.34
N GLU A 159 -18.56 0.69 8.03
CA GLU A 159 -18.31 1.27 9.36
C GLU A 159 -17.38 2.49 9.32
N GLY A 160 -16.76 2.79 8.16
CA GLY A 160 -15.89 3.95 7.97
C GLY A 160 -14.55 3.65 7.31
N ALA A 161 -13.68 4.65 7.24
CA ALA A 161 -12.38 4.54 6.62
C ALA A 161 -11.41 3.68 7.47
N PHE A 162 -10.58 2.87 6.78
CA PHE A 162 -9.63 1.98 7.44
C PHE A 162 -8.24 1.93 6.81
N GLY A 163 -8.04 2.45 5.60
CA GLY A 163 -6.74 2.43 4.95
C GLY A 163 -6.52 3.59 4.00
N SER A 164 -5.26 3.90 3.72
CA SER A 164 -4.87 4.92 2.75
C SER A 164 -3.44 4.69 2.25
N PRO A 165 -3.05 5.26 1.09
CA PRO A 165 -1.65 5.18 0.65
C PRO A 165 -0.65 5.91 1.58
N THR A 166 -1.10 6.62 2.60
CA THR A 166 -0.24 7.32 3.57
C THR A 166 0.04 6.47 4.81
N SER A 167 -0.99 5.91 5.41
CA SER A 167 -0.89 5.12 6.65
C SER A 167 -2.26 4.50 6.92
N ASP A 168 -2.28 3.29 7.42
CA ASP A 168 -3.49 2.54 7.68
C ASP A 168 -4.01 2.72 9.10
N SER A 169 -5.32 2.47 9.28
CA SER A 169 -5.98 2.44 10.58
C SER A 169 -5.70 1.12 11.30
N THR A 170 -5.76 1.16 12.63
CA THR A 170 -5.72 -0.04 13.47
C THR A 170 -6.91 -0.98 13.25
N LYS A 171 -8.01 -0.51 12.62
CA LYS A 171 -9.26 -1.28 12.43
C LYS A 171 -9.04 -2.61 11.71
N ALA A 172 -8.34 -2.58 10.58
CA ALA A 172 -8.11 -3.78 9.75
C ALA A 172 -6.63 -4.19 9.71
N MET A 173 -5.88 -3.86 10.75
CA MET A 173 -4.46 -4.17 10.85
C MET A 173 -4.20 -5.68 10.81
N VAL A 174 -3.22 -6.08 10.00
CA VAL A 174 -2.75 -7.48 9.95
C VAL A 174 -1.99 -7.82 11.22
N THR A 175 -2.37 -8.92 11.85
CA THR A 175 -1.75 -9.49 13.06
C THR A 175 -1.32 -10.93 12.82
N LEU A 176 -0.61 -11.54 13.76
CA LEU A 176 -0.23 -12.96 13.71
C LEU A 176 -1.44 -13.92 13.70
N ASN A 177 -2.63 -13.43 14.08
CA ASN A 177 -3.88 -14.18 14.09
C ASN A 177 -4.76 -13.95 12.84
N SER A 178 -4.27 -13.16 11.88
CA SER A 178 -4.98 -12.90 10.63
C SER A 178 -4.84 -14.10 9.70
N GLU A 179 -5.95 -14.50 9.07
CA GLU A 179 -6.03 -15.72 8.24
C GLU A 179 -6.42 -15.43 6.80
N LYS A 180 -7.23 -14.39 6.55
CA LYS A 180 -7.67 -13.98 5.21
C LYS A 180 -7.41 -12.50 4.99
N ILE A 181 -6.59 -12.20 3.99
CA ILE A 181 -6.04 -10.87 3.76
C ILE A 181 -6.46 -10.36 2.38
N LEU A 182 -6.70 -9.05 2.32
CA LEU A 182 -6.68 -8.26 1.10
C LEU A 182 -5.39 -7.44 1.08
N THR A 183 -4.52 -7.69 0.11
CA THR A 183 -3.45 -6.74 -0.23
C THR A 183 -3.91 -5.89 -1.40
N LEU A 184 -3.78 -4.57 -1.28
CA LEU A 184 -4.24 -3.61 -2.26
C LEU A 184 -3.10 -2.68 -2.66
N ILE A 185 -2.89 -2.52 -3.98
CA ILE A 185 -1.88 -1.65 -4.59
C ILE A 185 -2.59 -0.43 -5.17
N TYR A 186 -2.19 0.77 -4.74
CA TYR A 186 -2.76 2.04 -5.20
C TYR A 186 -2.00 2.52 -6.45
N CYS A 187 -2.57 2.36 -7.62
CA CYS A 187 -1.99 2.78 -8.89
C CYS A 187 -2.62 4.10 -9.36
N PHE A 188 -1.80 5.14 -9.48
CA PHE A 188 -2.22 6.46 -10.01
C PHE A 188 -1.53 6.79 -11.35
N SER A 189 -0.78 5.86 -11.93
CA SER A 189 -0.11 6.00 -13.22
C SER A 189 -0.94 5.35 -14.34
N LYS A 190 -1.01 6.00 -15.52
CA LYS A 190 -1.73 5.46 -16.69
C LYS A 190 -0.96 4.33 -17.38
N ASP A 191 0.37 4.42 -17.41
CA ASP A 191 1.22 3.63 -18.29
C ASP A 191 1.69 2.30 -17.67
N GLU A 192 1.34 2.04 -16.40
CA GLU A 192 1.79 0.84 -15.70
C GLU A 192 0.95 -0.39 -16.04
N ASN A 193 1.65 -1.49 -16.31
CA ASN A 193 1.03 -2.80 -16.46
C ASN A 193 0.71 -3.39 -15.08
N LEU A 194 -0.48 -3.08 -14.56
CA LEU A 194 -0.92 -3.50 -13.23
C LEU A 194 -1.05 -5.03 -13.13
N GLU A 195 -1.41 -5.72 -14.21
CA GLU A 195 -1.48 -7.19 -14.24
C GLU A 195 -0.10 -7.82 -14.00
N LYS A 196 0.95 -7.30 -14.64
CA LYS A 196 2.32 -7.76 -14.40
C LYS A 196 2.75 -7.53 -12.95
N ILE A 197 2.36 -6.41 -12.37
CA ILE A 197 2.64 -6.09 -10.96
C ILE A 197 1.90 -7.06 -10.04
N LEU A 198 0.63 -7.36 -10.32
CA LEU A 198 -0.16 -8.32 -9.55
C LEU A 198 0.43 -9.72 -9.61
N ASN A 199 0.85 -10.19 -10.79
CA ASN A 199 1.48 -11.50 -10.95
C ASN A 199 2.78 -11.60 -10.14
N LYS A 200 3.61 -10.58 -10.18
CA LYS A 200 4.85 -10.51 -9.39
C LYS A 200 4.56 -10.47 -7.88
N SER A 201 3.56 -9.69 -7.48
CA SER A 201 3.12 -9.58 -6.08
C SER A 201 2.58 -10.90 -5.55
N LYS A 202 1.85 -11.65 -6.38
CA LYS A 202 1.37 -13.00 -6.08
C LYS A 202 2.55 -13.94 -5.81
N GLU A 203 3.57 -13.98 -6.69
CA GLU A 203 4.77 -14.78 -6.47
C GLU A 203 5.46 -14.45 -5.14
N TYR A 204 5.55 -13.17 -4.78
CA TYR A 204 6.15 -12.75 -3.51
C TYR A 204 5.32 -13.17 -2.30
N LEU A 205 4.01 -13.02 -2.36
CA LEU A 205 3.12 -13.43 -1.28
C LEU A 205 3.14 -14.96 -1.08
N GLU A 206 3.15 -15.73 -2.17
CA GLU A 206 3.31 -17.19 -2.11
C GLU A 206 4.65 -17.57 -1.47
N LYS A 207 5.73 -16.98 -1.95
CA LYS A 207 7.09 -17.33 -1.53
C LYS A 207 7.42 -16.88 -0.10
N TYR A 208 7.11 -15.63 0.24
CA TYR A 208 7.61 -15.01 1.46
C TYR A 208 6.57 -14.94 2.59
N ALA A 209 5.30 -14.77 2.26
CA ALA A 209 4.23 -14.80 3.25
C ALA A 209 3.62 -16.21 3.43
N GLY A 210 3.83 -17.13 2.47
CA GLY A 210 3.20 -18.45 2.48
C GLY A 210 1.72 -18.39 2.15
N ALA A 211 1.32 -17.40 1.38
CA ALA A 211 -0.07 -17.18 0.94
C ALA A 211 -0.55 -18.33 0.02
N LYS A 212 -1.84 -18.64 0.12
CA LYS A 212 -2.51 -19.68 -0.67
C LYS A 212 -3.82 -19.16 -1.21
N ASN A 213 -4.35 -19.84 -2.23
CA ASN A 213 -5.66 -19.51 -2.81
C ASN A 213 -5.75 -18.03 -3.23
N ILE A 214 -4.69 -17.51 -3.85
CA ILE A 214 -4.61 -16.10 -4.20
C ILE A 214 -5.46 -15.80 -5.42
N GLU A 215 -6.47 -14.97 -5.22
CA GLU A 215 -7.29 -14.36 -6.27
C GLU A 215 -6.77 -12.95 -6.56
N THR A 216 -6.60 -12.62 -7.83
CA THR A 216 -6.15 -11.29 -8.26
C THR A 216 -7.19 -10.64 -9.17
N PHE A 217 -7.43 -9.35 -8.99
CA PHE A 217 -8.29 -8.56 -9.85
C PHE A 217 -7.89 -7.09 -9.83
N THR A 218 -8.33 -6.35 -10.84
CA THR A 218 -8.17 -4.89 -10.94
C THR A 218 -9.51 -4.20 -10.81
N VAL A 219 -9.48 -2.97 -10.28
CA VAL A 219 -10.64 -2.08 -10.18
C VAL A 219 -10.28 -0.75 -10.84
N GLU A 220 -11.17 -0.25 -11.72
CA GLU A 220 -11.01 0.98 -12.49
C GLU A 220 -12.17 1.95 -12.28
#